data_94ecb28c6516908c72f7ace1de1b6290
#
_entry.id   94ecb28c6516908c72f7ace1de1b6290
#
_cell.length_a   1.000
_cell.length_b   1.000
_cell.length_c   1.000
_cell.angle_alpha   90.00
_cell.angle_beta   90.00
_cell.angle_gamma   90.00
#
_symmetry.space_group_name_H-M   'P 1'
#
loop_
_entity.id
_entity.type
_entity.pdbx_description
1 polymer ?
#
loop_
_entity_poly.entity_id
_entity_poly.type
_entity_poly.pdbx_seq_one_letter_code
_entity_poly.pdbx_strand_id
1 'polypeptide(L)'
;MIAFIDDHRGDYGIEPICKVLPIAPSTYHAHALRRREPERLPERSKRDLSLKPEIKRVFAENFAVYGVRKVWRQLKRESFDVARCTIERLMREMGLKGAIRGKPFKTTVSDKAQPCPLDHVNRQFNAPAPNRLWLSDFTYVPCWTGFV
;
A
#
# COMPACT_ATOMS: atom_id res chain seq x y z
N MET A 1 -8.74 -20.88 1.32
CA MET A 1 -8.56 -22.24 1.88
C MET A 1 -9.30 -22.41 3.21
N ILE A 2 -9.02 -21.67 4.28
CA ILE A 2 -9.68 -21.86 5.60
C ILE A 2 -11.19 -21.64 5.53
N ALA A 3 -11.67 -20.60 4.85
CA ALA A 3 -13.11 -20.38 4.65
C ALA A 3 -13.79 -21.58 3.94
N PHE A 4 -13.13 -22.12 2.91
CA PHE A 4 -13.61 -23.31 2.21
C PHE A 4 -13.76 -24.53 3.14
N ILE A 5 -12.77 -24.72 4.05
CA ILE A 5 -12.86 -25.81 5.06
C ILE A 5 -14.02 -25.53 6.02
N ASP A 6 -14.22 -24.29 6.45
CA ASP A 6 -15.33 -23.91 7.34
C ASP A 6 -16.69 -24.21 6.71
N ASP A 7 -16.84 -23.94 5.40
CA ASP A 7 -18.07 -24.12 4.64
C ASP A 7 -18.42 -25.61 4.41
N HIS A 8 -17.40 -26.46 4.22
CA HIS A 8 -17.59 -27.86 3.82
C HIS A 8 -17.23 -28.90 4.89
N ARG A 9 -16.76 -28.49 6.06
CA ARG A 9 -16.37 -29.43 7.14
C ARG A 9 -17.52 -30.27 7.68
N GLY A 10 -18.75 -29.79 7.53
CA GLY A 10 -19.96 -30.54 7.94
C GLY A 10 -20.20 -31.77 7.09
N ASP A 11 -19.91 -31.69 5.79
CA ASP A 11 -20.20 -32.73 4.81
C ASP A 11 -19.05 -33.73 4.66
N TYR A 12 -17.80 -33.23 4.67
CA TYR A 12 -16.63 -34.06 4.32
C TYR A 12 -15.64 -34.25 5.46
N GLY A 13 -15.77 -33.50 6.56
CA GLY A 13 -14.79 -33.48 7.64
C GLY A 13 -13.55 -32.66 7.31
N ILE A 14 -12.77 -32.31 8.34
CA ILE A 14 -11.59 -31.43 8.20
C ILE A 14 -10.42 -32.17 7.55
N GLU A 15 -10.10 -33.41 8.02
CA GLU A 15 -8.93 -34.14 7.55
C GLU A 15 -8.98 -34.52 6.06
N PRO A 16 -10.10 -35.02 5.50
CA PRO A 16 -10.20 -35.32 4.08
C PRO A 16 -10.02 -34.07 3.21
N ILE A 17 -10.62 -32.96 3.61
CA ILE A 17 -10.45 -31.68 2.90
C ILE A 17 -9.00 -31.23 2.93
N CYS A 18 -8.34 -31.33 4.08
CA CYS A 18 -6.92 -30.96 4.23
C CYS A 18 -5.96 -31.85 3.42
N LYS A 19 -6.33 -33.10 3.15
CA LYS A 19 -5.55 -33.97 2.25
C LYS A 19 -5.59 -33.52 0.80
N VAL A 20 -6.72 -32.98 0.36
CA VAL A 20 -6.91 -32.47 -1.01
C VAL A 20 -6.30 -31.07 -1.13
N LEU A 21 -6.53 -30.22 -0.14
CA LEU A 21 -5.94 -28.90 -0.07
C LEU A 21 -4.54 -28.99 0.55
N PRO A 22 -3.52 -28.28 0.03
CA PRO A 22 -2.16 -28.31 0.58
C PRO A 22 -2.08 -27.51 1.90
N ILE A 23 -2.84 -27.95 2.93
CA ILE A 23 -2.87 -27.32 4.25
C ILE A 23 -2.90 -28.41 5.34
N ALA A 24 -2.03 -28.27 6.34
CA ALA A 24 -2.04 -29.19 7.46
C ALA A 24 -3.28 -28.99 8.35
N PRO A 25 -3.95 -30.06 8.83
CA PRO A 25 -5.07 -29.95 9.77
C PRO A 25 -4.74 -29.10 11.01
N SER A 26 -3.51 -29.21 11.52
CA SER A 26 -3.02 -28.40 12.65
C SER A 26 -3.09 -26.88 12.38
N THR A 27 -2.83 -26.47 11.13
CA THR A 27 -2.92 -25.06 10.73
C THR A 27 -4.37 -24.58 10.78
N TYR A 28 -5.30 -25.39 10.30
CA TYR A 28 -6.73 -25.09 10.40
C TYR A 28 -7.18 -24.99 11.87
N HIS A 29 -6.84 -25.97 12.70
CA HIS A 29 -7.21 -25.95 14.12
C HIS A 29 -6.60 -24.76 14.87
N ALA A 30 -5.35 -24.38 14.57
CA ALA A 30 -4.73 -23.18 15.13
C ALA A 30 -5.50 -21.90 14.72
N HIS A 31 -5.99 -21.83 13.49
CA HIS A 31 -6.83 -20.73 13.05
C HIS A 31 -8.19 -20.69 13.73
N ALA A 32 -8.85 -21.84 13.86
CA ALA A 32 -10.14 -21.96 14.55
C ALA A 32 -10.02 -21.59 16.03
N LEU A 33 -8.94 -22.01 16.69
CA LEU A 33 -8.67 -21.67 18.10
C LEU A 33 -8.49 -20.16 18.27
N ARG A 34 -7.70 -19.51 17.41
CA ARG A 34 -7.47 -18.06 17.46
C ARG A 34 -8.75 -17.24 17.27
N ARG A 35 -9.72 -17.75 16.51
CA ARG A 35 -11.04 -17.11 16.36
C ARG A 35 -11.91 -17.22 17.62
N ARG A 36 -11.80 -18.37 18.33
CA ARG A 36 -12.57 -18.61 19.56
C ARG A 36 -11.98 -17.90 20.76
N GLU A 37 -10.66 -17.82 20.82
CA GLU A 37 -9.92 -17.29 21.97
C GLU A 37 -9.00 -16.13 21.51
N PRO A 38 -9.56 -14.90 21.36
CA PRO A 38 -8.79 -13.72 20.95
C PRO A 38 -7.61 -13.40 21.89
N GLU A 39 -7.71 -13.80 23.15
CA GLU A 39 -6.65 -13.60 24.15
C GLU A 39 -5.37 -14.38 23.83
N ARG A 40 -5.47 -15.48 23.09
CA ARG A 40 -4.32 -16.28 22.64
C ARG A 40 -3.69 -15.78 21.35
N LEU A 41 -4.19 -14.67 20.82
CA LEU A 41 -3.58 -14.06 19.64
C LEU A 41 -2.18 -13.53 19.98
N PRO A 42 -1.23 -13.62 19.02
CA PRO A 42 0.07 -12.97 19.15
C PRO A 42 -0.12 -11.46 19.42
N GLU A 43 0.76 -10.87 20.21
CA GLU A 43 0.70 -9.44 20.58
C GLU A 43 0.59 -8.51 19.36
N ARG A 44 1.26 -8.86 18.27
CA ARG A 44 1.13 -8.14 17.01
C ARG A 44 -0.31 -8.13 16.48
N SER A 45 -1.00 -9.27 16.54
CA SER A 45 -2.38 -9.39 16.07
C SER A 45 -3.36 -8.64 16.97
N LYS A 46 -3.14 -8.66 18.29
CA LYS A 46 -3.92 -7.87 19.24
C LYS A 46 -3.77 -6.38 18.95
N ARG A 47 -2.53 -5.93 18.78
CA ARG A 47 -2.23 -4.56 18.39
C ARG A 47 -2.86 -4.16 17.05
N ASP A 48 -2.82 -5.03 16.06
CA ASP A 48 -3.48 -4.80 14.78
C ASP A 48 -5.00 -4.66 14.94
N LEU A 49 -5.63 -5.48 15.78
CA LEU A 49 -7.06 -5.40 16.07
C LEU A 49 -7.43 -4.08 16.75
N SER A 50 -6.62 -3.57 17.68
CA SER A 50 -6.84 -2.28 18.32
C SER A 50 -6.62 -1.09 17.37
N LEU A 51 -5.70 -1.20 16.40
CA LEU A 51 -5.39 -0.14 15.45
C LEU A 51 -6.42 -0.02 14.33
N LYS A 52 -7.02 -1.12 13.89
CA LYS A 52 -7.98 -1.12 12.78
C LYS A 52 -9.17 -0.16 12.98
N PRO A 53 -9.86 -0.14 14.14
CA PRO A 53 -10.94 0.82 14.37
C PRO A 53 -10.45 2.27 14.35
N GLU A 54 -9.28 2.56 14.91
CA GLU A 54 -8.71 3.91 14.92
C GLU A 54 -8.35 4.40 13.52
N ILE A 55 -7.77 3.52 12.70
CA ILE A 55 -7.50 3.83 11.29
C ILE A 55 -8.80 4.14 10.54
N LYS A 56 -9.85 3.35 10.75
CA LYS A 56 -11.17 3.58 10.15
C LYS A 56 -11.79 4.89 10.60
N ARG A 57 -11.70 5.19 11.92
CA ARG A 57 -12.18 6.46 12.50
C ARG A 57 -11.50 7.64 11.82
N VAL A 58 -10.16 7.68 11.85
CA VAL A 58 -9.40 8.78 11.24
C VAL A 58 -9.69 8.91 9.74
N PHE A 59 -9.85 7.79 9.03
CA PHE A 59 -10.17 7.81 7.61
C PHE A 59 -11.57 8.39 7.36
N ALA A 60 -12.58 8.00 8.14
CA ALA A 60 -13.96 8.48 8.02
C ALA A 60 -14.08 9.96 8.39
N GLU A 61 -13.50 10.41 9.51
CA GLU A 61 -13.48 11.81 9.94
C GLU A 61 -12.85 12.76 8.91
N ASN A 62 -12.00 12.23 8.05
CA ASN A 62 -11.35 12.99 6.99
C ASN A 62 -11.94 12.68 5.59
N PHE A 63 -13.25 12.51 5.52
CA PHE A 63 -14.02 12.36 4.27
C PHE A 63 -13.56 11.19 3.38
N ALA A 64 -12.94 10.17 3.96
CA ALA A 64 -12.39 9.01 3.23
C ALA A 64 -11.34 9.39 2.14
N VAL A 65 -10.69 10.55 2.26
CA VAL A 65 -9.69 11.02 1.29
C VAL A 65 -8.25 10.83 1.75
N TYR A 66 -8.02 10.56 3.03
CA TYR A 66 -6.66 10.43 3.56
C TYR A 66 -5.97 9.16 3.08
N GLY A 67 -4.80 9.31 2.46
CA GLY A 67 -3.89 8.20 2.20
C GLY A 67 -3.02 7.87 3.43
N VAL A 68 -2.28 6.77 3.35
CA VAL A 68 -1.43 6.20 4.40
C VAL A 68 -0.63 7.25 5.19
N ARG A 69 0.05 8.19 4.49
CA ARG A 69 0.90 9.20 5.15
C ARG A 69 0.10 10.17 6.02
N LYS A 70 -1.10 10.56 5.60
CA LYS A 70 -1.96 11.48 6.34
C LYS A 70 -2.59 10.77 7.54
N VAL A 71 -3.11 9.55 7.36
CA VAL A 71 -3.65 8.73 8.45
C VAL A 71 -2.55 8.46 9.50
N TRP A 72 -1.36 8.06 9.10
CA TRP A 72 -0.23 7.84 9.99
C TRP A 72 0.13 9.10 10.80
N ARG A 73 0.23 10.27 10.13
CA ARG A 73 0.54 11.52 10.81
C ARG A 73 -0.54 11.93 11.81
N GLN A 74 -1.79 11.70 11.48
CA GLN A 74 -2.91 11.99 12.38
C GLN A 74 -2.86 11.10 13.60
N LEU A 75 -2.72 9.79 13.45
CA LEU A 75 -2.56 8.86 14.57
C LEU A 75 -1.35 9.20 15.44
N LYS A 76 -0.24 9.63 14.82
CA LYS A 76 0.94 10.06 15.58
C LYS A 76 0.67 11.33 16.41
N ARG A 77 -0.13 12.28 15.91
CA ARG A 77 -0.58 13.45 16.68
C ARG A 77 -1.46 13.06 17.86
N GLU A 78 -2.22 12.00 17.74
CA GLU A 78 -3.06 11.41 18.78
C GLU A 78 -2.28 10.45 19.69
N SER A 79 -0.94 10.51 19.66
CA SER A 79 -0.02 9.75 20.52
C SER A 79 0.00 8.23 20.25
N PHE A 80 -0.49 7.76 19.10
CA PHE A 80 -0.31 6.37 18.71
C PHE A 80 1.12 6.16 18.18
N ASP A 81 1.91 5.38 18.92
CA ASP A 81 3.24 4.99 18.46
C ASP A 81 3.15 3.81 17.50
N VAL A 82 3.04 4.11 16.21
CA VAL A 82 2.89 3.11 15.14
C VAL A 82 3.74 3.47 13.93
N ALA A 83 4.39 2.47 13.35
CA ALA A 83 5.15 2.66 12.11
C ALA A 83 4.23 2.86 10.90
N ARG A 84 4.66 3.71 9.96
CA ARG A 84 3.91 3.98 8.72
C ARG A 84 3.59 2.71 7.93
N CYS A 85 4.54 1.76 7.84
CA CYS A 85 4.35 0.50 7.13
C CYS A 85 3.25 -0.37 7.74
N THR A 86 3.04 -0.31 9.06
CA THR A 86 1.93 -1.00 9.74
C THR A 86 0.59 -0.42 9.29
N ILE A 87 0.47 0.91 9.27
CA ILE A 87 -0.75 1.58 8.77
C ILE A 87 -1.01 1.23 7.31
N GLU A 88 0.02 1.23 6.47
CA GLU A 88 -0.09 0.87 5.06
C GLU A 88 -0.63 -0.55 4.88
N ARG A 89 -0.09 -1.52 5.62
CA ARG A 89 -0.55 -2.90 5.59
C ARG A 89 -2.00 -3.02 6.05
N LEU A 90 -2.36 -2.39 7.18
CA LEU A 90 -3.72 -2.47 7.72
C LEU A 90 -4.73 -1.76 6.83
N MET A 91 -4.41 -0.60 6.26
CA MET A 91 -5.27 0.07 5.28
C MET A 91 -5.50 -0.80 4.03
N ARG A 92 -4.45 -1.46 3.54
CA ARG A 92 -4.55 -2.40 2.41
C ARG A 92 -5.44 -3.60 2.74
N GLU A 93 -5.27 -4.20 3.91
CA GLU A 93 -6.13 -5.30 4.39
C GLU A 93 -7.61 -4.90 4.50
N MET A 94 -7.88 -3.66 4.88
CA MET A 94 -9.24 -3.11 5.01
C MET A 94 -9.79 -2.54 3.69
N GLY A 95 -9.02 -2.54 2.60
CA GLY A 95 -9.42 -1.96 1.32
C GLY A 95 -9.50 -0.44 1.32
N LEU A 96 -8.92 0.25 2.32
CA LEU A 96 -8.95 1.70 2.42
C LEU A 96 -7.90 2.33 1.51
N LYS A 97 -8.35 3.19 0.61
CA LYS A 97 -7.49 3.90 -0.34
C LYS A 97 -7.74 5.40 -0.24
N GLY A 98 -6.66 6.18 -0.13
CA GLY A 98 -6.76 7.64 -0.19
C GLY A 98 -7.13 8.13 -1.58
N ALA A 99 -7.83 9.24 -1.64
CA ALA A 99 -8.19 9.88 -2.90
C ALA A 99 -6.96 10.53 -3.55
N ILE A 100 -6.76 10.25 -4.83
CA ILE A 100 -5.79 10.93 -5.68
C ILE A 100 -6.57 11.99 -6.46
N ARG A 101 -6.22 13.26 -6.30
CA ARG A 101 -6.84 14.35 -7.04
C ARG A 101 -6.27 14.45 -8.45
N GLY A 102 -7.16 14.52 -9.42
CA GLY A 102 -6.83 14.73 -10.82
C GLY A 102 -6.30 13.47 -11.54
N LYS A 103 -6.25 13.55 -12.85
CA LYS A 103 -5.55 12.57 -13.69
C LYS A 103 -4.05 12.84 -13.58
N PRO A 104 -3.20 11.81 -13.53
CA PRO A 104 -1.76 12.02 -13.64
C PRO A 104 -1.49 12.75 -14.94
N PHE A 105 -0.88 13.93 -14.83
CA PHE A 105 -0.57 14.76 -15.98
C PHE A 105 0.62 14.11 -16.71
N LYS A 106 0.37 13.63 -17.92
CA LYS A 106 1.40 13.03 -18.76
C LYS A 106 1.86 14.08 -19.77
N THR A 107 2.96 14.75 -19.47
CA THR A 107 3.57 15.80 -20.31
C THR A 107 4.35 15.25 -21.49
N THR A 108 4.82 14.00 -21.38
CA THR A 108 5.66 13.38 -22.40
C THR A 108 4.93 12.23 -23.07
N VAL A 109 4.84 12.26 -24.37
CA VAL A 109 4.41 11.15 -25.21
C VAL A 109 5.67 10.54 -25.79
N SER A 110 6.08 9.35 -25.30
CA SER A 110 7.25 8.66 -25.83
C SER A 110 6.91 8.03 -27.17
N ASP A 111 7.69 8.33 -28.20
CA ASP A 111 7.65 7.61 -29.48
C ASP A 111 8.56 6.38 -29.39
N LYS A 112 7.94 5.21 -29.35
CA LYS A 112 8.67 3.93 -29.26
C LYS A 112 9.34 3.53 -30.58
N ALA A 113 8.97 4.15 -31.68
CA ALA A 113 9.54 3.88 -32.99
C ALA A 113 10.89 4.61 -33.21
N GLN A 114 11.14 5.66 -32.45
CA GLN A 114 12.38 6.42 -32.51
C GLN A 114 13.42 5.86 -31.54
N PRO A 115 14.68 5.72 -31.95
CA PRO A 115 15.76 5.34 -31.05
C PRO A 115 15.94 6.43 -29.98
N CYS A 116 16.22 6.01 -28.74
CA CYS A 116 16.55 6.97 -27.69
C CYS A 116 17.82 7.77 -28.09
N PRO A 117 17.82 9.11 -27.93
CA PRO A 117 19.02 9.90 -28.11
C PRO A 117 20.17 9.38 -27.26
N LEU A 118 21.39 9.43 -27.80
CA LEU A 118 22.57 9.04 -27.06
C LEU A 118 22.80 9.97 -25.86
N ASP A 119 23.21 9.40 -24.74
CA ASP A 119 23.67 10.20 -23.59
C ASP A 119 25.07 10.75 -23.87
N HIS A 120 25.12 11.98 -24.38
CA HIS A 120 26.38 12.67 -24.69
C HIS A 120 27.22 13.01 -23.46
N VAL A 121 26.63 12.95 -22.25
CA VAL A 121 27.28 13.32 -21.00
C VAL A 121 27.79 12.08 -20.25
N ASN A 122 27.35 10.88 -20.62
CA ASN A 122 27.63 9.61 -19.94
C ASN A 122 27.36 9.70 -18.43
N ARG A 123 26.29 10.42 -18.05
CA ARG A 123 25.91 10.74 -16.66
C ARG A 123 26.98 11.46 -15.83
N GLN A 124 27.96 12.07 -16.49
CA GLN A 124 28.99 12.89 -15.86
C GLN A 124 28.54 14.35 -15.84
N PHE A 125 27.84 14.73 -14.77
CA PHE A 125 27.28 16.08 -14.61
C PHE A 125 28.25 17.07 -13.94
N ASN A 126 29.51 16.70 -13.76
CA ASN A 126 30.57 17.56 -13.22
C ASN A 126 31.34 18.20 -14.35
N ALA A 127 31.40 19.53 -14.37
CA ALA A 127 32.17 20.28 -15.31
C ALA A 127 33.41 20.92 -14.60
N PRO A 128 34.61 20.87 -15.22
CA PRO A 128 35.85 21.38 -14.61
C PRO A 128 35.93 22.90 -14.55
N ALA A 129 35.08 23.61 -15.30
CA ALA A 129 35.02 25.07 -15.34
C ALA A 129 33.61 25.55 -15.76
N PRO A 130 33.26 26.82 -15.48
CA PRO A 130 32.02 27.43 -15.96
C PRO A 130 31.87 27.33 -17.50
N ASN A 131 30.63 27.23 -17.97
CA ASN A 131 30.28 27.18 -19.41
C ASN A 131 30.84 25.96 -20.19
N ARG A 132 31.29 24.92 -19.49
CA ARG A 132 31.73 23.67 -20.15
C ARG A 132 30.61 22.65 -20.38
N LEU A 133 29.58 22.75 -19.57
CA LEU A 133 28.38 21.87 -19.68
C LEU A 133 27.14 22.72 -19.44
N TRP A 134 26.24 22.69 -20.43
CA TRP A 134 24.94 23.30 -20.35
C TRP A 134 23.89 22.18 -20.39
N LEU A 135 23.02 22.15 -19.38
CA LEU A 135 21.88 21.25 -19.29
C LEU A 135 20.62 22.12 -19.26
N SER A 136 19.68 21.81 -20.13
CA SER A 136 18.39 22.52 -20.17
C SER A 136 17.25 21.52 -20.03
N ASP A 137 16.22 21.93 -19.32
CA ASP A 137 14.95 21.19 -19.19
C ASP A 137 13.78 22.12 -19.46
N PHE A 138 12.71 21.58 -19.98
CA PHE A 138 11.48 22.32 -20.26
C PHE A 138 10.39 21.90 -19.31
N THR A 139 9.86 22.83 -18.54
CA THR A 139 8.72 22.61 -17.65
C THR A 139 7.52 23.36 -18.18
N TYR A 140 6.44 22.64 -18.43
CA TYR A 140 5.16 23.22 -18.82
C TYR A 140 4.42 23.75 -17.60
N VAL A 141 4.16 25.04 -17.55
CA VAL A 141 3.38 25.67 -16.49
C VAL A 141 1.93 25.80 -16.97
N PRO A 142 0.95 25.18 -16.30
CA PRO A 142 -0.45 25.33 -16.65
C PRO A 142 -0.92 26.73 -16.24
N CYS A 143 -1.45 27.47 -17.20
CA CYS A 143 -2.07 28.79 -17.03
C CYS A 143 -3.55 28.73 -17.44
N TRP A 144 -4.30 29.77 -17.11
CA TRP A 144 -5.73 29.87 -17.48
C TRP A 144 -5.97 29.85 -19.01
N THR A 145 -4.97 30.31 -19.79
CA THR A 145 -5.01 30.35 -21.26
C THR A 145 -4.36 29.12 -21.92
N GLY A 146 -3.86 28.17 -21.18
CA GLY A 146 -3.15 26.98 -21.68
C GLY A 146 -1.81 26.76 -21.00
N PHE A 147 -0.85 26.16 -21.72
CA PHE A 147 0.51 25.96 -21.23
C PHE A 147 1.45 27.04 -21.76
N VAL A 148 2.34 27.50 -20.90
CA VAL A 148 3.48 28.37 -21.23
C VAL A 148 4.76 27.58 -20.98
#